data_08e92b56d2dec9151e3225d41a687dd6
#
_entry.id   08e92b56d2dec9151e3225d41a687dd6
#
_cell.length_a   1.000
_cell.length_b   1.000
_cell.length_c   1.000
_cell.angle_alpha   90.00
_cell.angle_beta   90.00
_cell.angle_gamma   90.00
#
_symmetry.space_group_name_H-M   'P 1'
#
loop_
_entity.id
_entity.type
_entity.pdbx_description
1 polymer ?
#
loop_
_entity_poly.entity_id
_entity_poly.type
_entity_poly.pdbx_seq_one_letter_code
_entity_poly.pdbx_strand_id
1 'polypeptide(L)'
;MSRNSQANRKNKLANKREKLRASRARTNAEKSKIATIYLDESGNTGHNIVDENQPIFTLSGCKYSNSEAEKLLALTGSKSPLEAHFKNLKRRKSGQDGIVRLMSHRLINKDRVKVELFHKNFMVTTKIVDLLIEHMLHLNGHDLYLNGANIGLSN
;
A
#
# COMPACT_ATOMS: atom_id res chain seq x y z
N MET A 1 3.69 -50.84 -37.52
CA MET A 1 4.30 -49.63 -36.93
C MET A 1 5.48 -50.04 -36.08
N SER A 2 6.66 -49.52 -36.40
CA SER A 2 7.93 -49.93 -35.78
C SER A 2 8.00 -49.46 -34.29
N ARG A 3 8.52 -50.34 -33.40
CA ARG A 3 8.78 -50.03 -31.97
C ARG A 3 9.56 -48.74 -31.75
N ASN A 4 10.42 -48.34 -32.66
CA ASN A 4 11.17 -47.08 -32.65
C ASN A 4 10.28 -45.83 -32.77
N SER A 5 9.18 -45.88 -33.51
CA SER A 5 8.25 -44.75 -33.66
C SER A 5 7.47 -44.45 -32.37
N GLN A 6 7.13 -45.50 -31.59
CA GLN A 6 6.44 -45.31 -30.31
C GLN A 6 7.40 -44.77 -29.20
N ALA A 7 8.64 -45.21 -29.18
CA ALA A 7 9.63 -44.69 -28.23
C ALA A 7 9.93 -43.20 -28.49
N ASN A 8 10.07 -42.79 -29.76
CA ASN A 8 10.27 -41.39 -30.13
C ASN A 8 9.06 -40.48 -29.74
N ARG A 9 7.83 -40.97 -29.91
CA ARG A 9 6.62 -40.26 -29.45
C ARG A 9 6.59 -40.08 -27.94
N LYS A 10 6.89 -41.14 -27.16
CA LYS A 10 6.94 -41.08 -25.68
C LYS A 10 8.00 -40.06 -25.20
N ASN A 11 9.21 -40.08 -25.78
CA ASN A 11 10.26 -39.11 -25.43
C ASN A 11 9.86 -37.66 -25.78
N LYS A 12 9.22 -37.42 -26.91
CA LYS A 12 8.76 -36.11 -27.33
C LYS A 12 7.67 -35.56 -26.37
N LEU A 13 6.79 -36.44 -25.88
CA LEU A 13 5.77 -36.09 -24.88
C LEU A 13 6.36 -35.83 -23.48
N ALA A 14 7.35 -36.61 -23.06
CA ALA A 14 8.05 -36.41 -21.80
C ALA A 14 8.78 -35.06 -21.78
N ASN A 15 9.53 -34.75 -22.83
CA ASN A 15 10.23 -33.46 -22.97
C ASN A 15 9.26 -32.26 -23.02
N LYS A 16 8.08 -32.41 -23.64
CA LYS A 16 7.05 -31.37 -23.65
C LYS A 16 6.47 -31.13 -22.25
N ARG A 17 6.22 -32.21 -21.49
CA ARG A 17 5.72 -32.12 -20.09
C ARG A 17 6.76 -31.49 -19.17
N GLU A 18 8.03 -31.81 -19.33
CA GLU A 18 9.12 -31.25 -18.53
C GLU A 18 9.31 -29.74 -18.81
N LYS A 19 9.28 -29.32 -20.07
CA LYS A 19 9.29 -27.89 -20.45
C LYS A 19 8.10 -27.12 -19.87
N LEU A 20 6.90 -27.73 -19.85
CA LEU A 20 5.69 -27.12 -19.29
C LEU A 20 5.78 -26.99 -17.76
N ARG A 21 6.35 -28.00 -17.07
CA ARG A 21 6.62 -27.95 -15.63
C ARG A 21 7.63 -26.88 -15.27
N ALA A 22 8.73 -26.80 -16.02
CA ALA A 22 9.78 -25.78 -15.84
C ALA A 22 9.23 -24.36 -16.07
N SER A 23 8.40 -24.16 -17.10
CA SER A 23 7.74 -22.89 -17.37
C SER A 23 6.81 -22.50 -16.20
N ARG A 24 5.95 -23.41 -15.74
CA ARG A 24 5.05 -23.16 -14.60
C ARG A 24 5.81 -22.87 -13.29
N ALA A 25 6.91 -23.59 -13.06
CA ALA A 25 7.76 -23.35 -11.89
C ALA A 25 8.41 -21.96 -11.93
N ARG A 26 8.89 -21.50 -13.12
CA ARG A 26 9.41 -20.14 -13.33
C ARG A 26 8.34 -19.09 -13.09
N THR A 27 7.14 -19.25 -13.66
CA THR A 27 6.02 -18.32 -13.47
C THR A 27 5.58 -18.24 -11.99
N ASN A 28 5.59 -19.35 -11.26
CA ASN A 28 5.29 -19.36 -9.83
C ASN A 28 6.40 -18.71 -8.99
N ALA A 29 7.68 -18.92 -9.36
CA ALA A 29 8.81 -18.28 -8.71
C ALA A 29 8.86 -16.76 -8.97
N GLU A 30 8.44 -16.30 -10.16
CA GLU A 30 8.28 -14.89 -10.48
C GLU A 30 7.12 -14.26 -9.71
N LYS A 31 5.96 -14.93 -9.63
CA LYS A 31 4.82 -14.50 -8.80
C LYS A 31 5.18 -14.39 -7.31
N SER A 32 6.03 -15.28 -6.80
CA SER A 32 6.49 -15.22 -5.39
C SER A 32 7.44 -14.06 -5.11
N LYS A 33 8.02 -13.42 -6.14
CA LYS A 33 8.88 -12.23 -6.02
C LYS A 33 8.11 -10.91 -6.05
N ILE A 34 6.84 -10.92 -6.46
CA ILE A 34 6.00 -9.72 -6.47
C ILE A 34 5.62 -9.41 -5.01
N ALA A 35 6.14 -8.30 -4.52
CA ALA A 35 5.78 -7.81 -3.20
C ALA A 35 4.36 -7.24 -3.23
N THR A 36 3.46 -7.77 -2.42
CA THR A 36 2.13 -7.18 -2.21
C THR A 36 2.23 -6.08 -1.16
N ILE A 37 1.76 -4.89 -1.50
CA ILE A 37 1.65 -3.75 -0.58
C ILE A 37 0.16 -3.52 -0.35
N TYR A 38 -0.24 -3.46 0.91
CA TYR A 38 -1.59 -3.12 1.34
C TYR A 38 -1.62 -1.66 1.72
N LEU A 39 -2.62 -0.94 1.23
CA LEU A 39 -2.82 0.48 1.49
C LEU A 39 -4.15 0.68 2.18
N ASP A 40 -4.19 1.61 3.13
CA ASP A 40 -5.40 2.01 3.83
C ASP A 40 -5.32 3.50 4.20
N GLU A 41 -6.47 4.18 4.24
CA GLU A 41 -6.53 5.59 4.55
C GLU A 41 -7.32 5.87 5.83
N SER A 42 -7.04 7.02 6.43
CA SER A 42 -7.81 7.59 7.53
C SER A 42 -8.01 9.08 7.34
N GLY A 43 -9.10 9.60 7.85
CA GLY A 43 -9.43 11.02 7.71
C GLY A 43 -10.18 11.36 6.42
N ASN A 44 -10.66 10.37 5.68
CA ASN A 44 -11.56 10.59 4.55
C ASN A 44 -12.92 11.10 5.05
N THR A 45 -13.31 12.29 4.60
CA THR A 45 -14.56 12.98 4.97
C THR A 45 -15.53 13.08 3.79
N GLY A 46 -15.30 12.27 2.74
CA GLY A 46 -16.14 12.27 1.54
C GLY A 46 -16.11 13.63 0.83
N HIS A 47 -17.27 14.21 0.60
CA HIS A 47 -17.39 15.50 -0.11
C HIS A 47 -16.88 16.70 0.69
N ASN A 48 -16.80 16.61 2.02
CA ASN A 48 -16.28 17.69 2.87
C ASN A 48 -14.75 17.55 3.02
N ILE A 49 -14.01 17.88 1.98
CA ILE A 49 -12.56 17.72 1.94
C ILE A 49 -11.87 18.58 3.02
N VAL A 50 -12.36 19.77 3.30
CA VAL A 50 -11.78 20.74 4.25
C VAL A 50 -12.49 20.75 5.60
N ASP A 51 -12.88 19.60 6.11
CA ASP A 51 -13.52 19.45 7.43
C ASP A 51 -12.56 19.89 8.54
N GLU A 52 -12.93 20.94 9.27
CA GLU A 52 -12.15 21.51 10.39
C GLU A 52 -11.98 20.50 11.55
N ASN A 53 -12.92 19.58 11.75
CA ASN A 53 -12.82 18.54 12.78
C ASN A 53 -11.88 17.38 12.38
N GLN A 54 -11.54 17.28 11.09
CA GLN A 54 -10.62 16.28 10.53
C GLN A 54 -9.66 16.91 9.52
N PRO A 55 -8.74 17.79 9.95
CA PRO A 55 -7.85 18.53 9.05
C PRO A 55 -6.76 17.66 8.43
N ILE A 56 -6.52 16.45 8.98
CA ILE A 56 -5.46 15.55 8.54
C ILE A 56 -6.05 14.35 7.81
N PHE A 57 -5.49 14.06 6.63
CA PHE A 57 -5.65 12.80 5.92
C PHE A 57 -4.37 12.00 6.06
N THR A 58 -4.49 10.71 6.28
CA THR A 58 -3.36 9.79 6.44
C THR A 58 -3.49 8.66 5.44
N LEU A 59 -2.42 8.35 4.74
CA LEU A 59 -2.31 7.15 3.90
C LEU A 59 -1.24 6.24 4.50
N SER A 60 -1.62 5.01 4.81
CA SER A 60 -0.70 4.01 5.35
C SER A 60 -0.48 2.90 4.34
N GLY A 61 0.78 2.49 4.17
CA GLY A 61 1.14 1.35 3.35
C GLY A 61 1.93 0.33 4.15
N CYS A 62 1.61 -0.95 4.00
CA CYS A 62 2.37 -2.00 4.66
C CYS A 62 2.64 -3.20 3.75
N LYS A 63 3.74 -3.92 4.06
CA LYS A 63 4.20 -5.09 3.32
C LYS A 63 4.39 -6.26 4.27
N TYR A 64 3.39 -7.15 4.31
CA TYR A 64 3.40 -8.34 5.14
C TYR A 64 2.91 -9.56 4.36
N SER A 65 3.41 -10.74 4.72
CA SER A 65 2.78 -12.01 4.34
C SER A 65 1.51 -12.23 5.19
N ASN A 66 0.60 -13.07 4.73
CA ASN A 66 -0.62 -13.41 5.48
C ASN A 66 -0.31 -13.91 6.89
N SER A 67 0.71 -14.78 7.04
CA SER A 67 1.10 -15.31 8.34
C SER A 67 1.69 -14.26 9.29
N GLU A 68 2.38 -13.24 8.76
CA GLU A 68 2.86 -12.10 9.55
C GLU A 68 1.70 -11.19 9.96
N ALA A 69 0.77 -10.92 9.04
CA ALA A 69 -0.41 -10.12 9.32
C ALA A 69 -1.30 -10.75 10.39
N GLU A 70 -1.55 -12.06 10.33
CA GLU A 70 -2.29 -12.82 11.35
C GLU A 70 -1.63 -12.71 12.72
N LYS A 71 -0.29 -12.87 12.80
CA LYS A 71 0.46 -12.69 14.05
C LYS A 71 0.33 -11.29 14.62
N LEU A 72 0.40 -10.26 13.77
CA LEU A 72 0.25 -8.88 14.18
C LEU A 72 -1.17 -8.59 14.68
N LEU A 73 -2.19 -9.05 13.95
CA LEU A 73 -3.59 -8.90 14.35
C LEU A 73 -3.89 -9.59 15.69
N ALA A 74 -3.34 -10.77 15.92
CA ALA A 74 -3.49 -11.51 17.18
C ALA A 74 -3.00 -10.71 18.40
N LEU A 75 -1.97 -9.85 18.24
CA LEU A 75 -1.47 -9.00 19.33
C LEU A 75 -2.51 -7.98 19.82
N THR A 76 -3.44 -7.58 18.94
CA THR A 76 -4.47 -6.60 19.31
C THR A 76 -5.50 -7.15 20.29
N GLY A 77 -5.65 -8.48 20.36
CA GLY A 77 -6.69 -9.13 21.15
C GLY A 77 -8.11 -8.82 20.61
N SER A 78 -8.23 -8.44 19.34
CA SER A 78 -9.52 -8.21 18.69
C SER A 78 -10.33 -9.51 18.68
N LYS A 79 -11.62 -9.39 19.02
CA LYS A 79 -12.57 -10.52 18.91
C LYS A 79 -13.12 -10.68 17.49
N SER A 80 -12.92 -9.69 16.63
CA SER A 80 -13.31 -9.78 15.23
C SER A 80 -12.29 -10.62 14.46
N PRO A 81 -12.71 -11.68 13.78
CA PRO A 81 -11.80 -12.52 13.00
C PRO A 81 -11.34 -11.85 11.70
N LEU A 82 -12.04 -10.81 11.24
CA LEU A 82 -11.80 -10.20 9.94
C LEU A 82 -11.07 -8.86 10.05
N GLU A 83 -11.34 -8.07 11.10
CA GLU A 83 -10.81 -6.72 11.19
C GLU A 83 -10.65 -6.24 12.64
N ALA A 84 -9.57 -5.55 12.92
CA ALA A 84 -9.26 -4.96 14.21
C ALA A 84 -9.44 -3.43 14.15
N HIS A 85 -10.65 -2.94 14.39
CA HIS A 85 -10.95 -1.51 14.39
C HIS A 85 -10.34 -0.78 15.60
N PHE A 86 -9.48 0.18 15.34
CA PHE A 86 -8.88 1.05 16.36
C PHE A 86 -9.94 1.71 17.26
N LYS A 87 -11.05 2.19 16.68
CA LYS A 87 -12.18 2.81 17.43
C LYS A 87 -12.74 1.89 18.52
N ASN A 88 -12.76 0.58 18.28
CA ASN A 88 -13.25 -0.42 19.24
C ASN A 88 -12.17 -0.81 20.25
N LEU A 89 -10.92 -0.97 19.82
CA LEU A 89 -9.80 -1.33 20.67
C LEU A 89 -9.51 -0.24 21.71
N LYS A 90 -9.47 1.03 21.32
CA LYS A 90 -9.12 2.14 22.23
C LYS A 90 -10.07 2.32 23.42
N ARG A 91 -11.29 1.74 23.37
CA ARG A 91 -12.32 1.89 24.42
C ARG A 91 -12.06 0.99 25.66
N ARG A 92 -11.20 0.01 25.56
CA ARG A 92 -10.94 -0.98 26.62
C ARG A 92 -9.44 -1.03 26.94
N LYS A 93 -9.10 -1.17 28.22
CA LYS A 93 -7.71 -1.28 28.64
C LYS A 93 -6.96 -2.40 27.90
N SER A 94 -7.56 -3.58 27.80
CA SER A 94 -6.97 -4.71 27.07
C SER A 94 -6.72 -4.41 25.57
N GLY A 95 -7.59 -3.63 24.94
CA GLY A 95 -7.41 -3.19 23.56
C GLY A 95 -6.30 -2.15 23.42
N GLN A 96 -6.22 -1.20 24.35
CA GLN A 96 -5.12 -0.22 24.41
C GLN A 96 -3.76 -0.93 24.56
N ASP A 97 -3.68 -1.90 25.47
CA ASP A 97 -2.48 -2.71 25.65
C ASP A 97 -2.16 -3.54 24.38
N GLY A 98 -3.19 -4.01 23.68
CA GLY A 98 -3.05 -4.66 22.39
C GLY A 98 -2.47 -3.74 21.31
N ILE A 99 -2.94 -2.48 21.23
CA ILE A 99 -2.39 -1.47 20.33
C ILE A 99 -0.91 -1.21 20.64
N VAL A 100 -0.56 -1.05 21.92
CA VAL A 100 0.84 -0.85 22.34
C VAL A 100 1.71 -2.03 21.93
N ARG A 101 1.25 -3.28 22.18
CA ARG A 101 1.99 -4.49 21.77
C ARG A 101 2.19 -4.55 20.26
N LEU A 102 1.15 -4.21 19.47
CA LEU A 102 1.24 -4.15 18.03
C LEU A 102 2.28 -3.12 17.57
N MET A 103 2.17 -1.87 18.06
CA MET A 103 3.05 -0.78 17.63
C MET A 103 4.50 -0.98 18.06
N SER A 104 4.74 -1.71 19.16
CA SER A 104 6.08 -2.04 19.65
C SER A 104 6.66 -3.30 19.01
N HIS A 105 5.93 -3.97 18.14
CA HIS A 105 6.41 -5.22 17.55
C HIS A 105 7.48 -4.96 16.49
N ARG A 106 8.54 -5.79 16.46
CA ARG A 106 9.70 -5.66 15.56
C ARG A 106 9.36 -5.59 14.07
N LEU A 107 8.23 -6.14 13.65
CA LEU A 107 7.75 -6.07 12.26
C LEU A 107 7.17 -4.70 11.91
N ILE A 108 6.82 -3.86 12.87
CA ILE A 108 6.40 -2.48 12.64
C ILE A 108 7.65 -1.61 12.58
N ASN A 109 8.16 -1.40 11.39
CA ASN A 109 9.39 -0.65 11.16
C ASN A 109 9.34 0.07 9.80
N LYS A 110 10.28 1.00 9.58
CA LYS A 110 10.38 1.85 8.39
C LYS A 110 10.52 1.11 7.05
N ASP A 111 10.96 -0.15 7.07
CA ASP A 111 11.17 -0.93 5.85
C ASP A 111 9.89 -1.65 5.42
N ARG A 112 8.93 -1.80 6.34
CA ARG A 112 7.70 -2.54 6.12
C ARG A 112 6.44 -1.69 6.21
N VAL A 113 6.51 -0.54 6.89
CA VAL A 113 5.37 0.38 7.06
C VAL A 113 5.81 1.78 6.63
N LYS A 114 4.97 2.40 5.81
CA LYS A 114 5.08 3.81 5.44
C LYS A 114 3.77 4.48 5.80
N VAL A 115 3.89 5.71 6.30
CA VAL A 115 2.74 6.54 6.64
C VAL A 115 2.99 7.93 6.07
N GLU A 116 2.07 8.40 5.24
CA GLU A 116 2.05 9.75 4.70
C GLU A 116 0.95 10.54 5.38
N LEU A 117 1.25 11.77 5.76
CA LEU A 117 0.33 12.71 6.39
C LEU A 117 0.11 13.90 5.49
N PHE A 118 -1.14 14.24 5.26
CA PHE A 118 -1.53 15.38 4.44
C PHE A 118 -2.40 16.33 5.25
N HIS A 119 -1.99 17.59 5.35
CA HIS A 119 -2.86 18.64 5.85
C HIS A 119 -3.82 19.05 4.73
N LYS A 120 -5.12 18.80 4.91
CA LYS A 120 -6.11 18.91 3.83
C LYS A 120 -6.21 20.31 3.25
N ASN A 121 -6.28 21.34 4.09
CA ASN A 121 -6.36 22.74 3.63
C ASN A 121 -5.12 23.09 2.80
N PHE A 122 -3.93 22.79 3.30
CA PHE A 122 -2.69 23.02 2.56
C PHE A 122 -2.68 22.29 1.22
N MET A 123 -3.09 21.03 1.20
CA MET A 123 -3.18 20.25 -0.03
C MET A 123 -4.14 20.88 -1.05
N VAL A 124 -5.33 21.32 -0.62
CA VAL A 124 -6.31 21.97 -1.50
C VAL A 124 -5.77 23.30 -2.02
N THR A 125 -5.18 24.14 -1.14
CA THR A 125 -4.56 25.41 -1.54
C THR A 125 -3.42 25.19 -2.54
N THR A 126 -2.56 24.21 -2.27
CA THR A 126 -1.48 23.84 -3.21
C THR A 126 -2.04 23.45 -4.58
N LYS A 127 -3.14 22.70 -4.63
CA LYS A 127 -3.78 22.33 -5.90
C LYS A 127 -4.41 23.51 -6.63
N ILE A 128 -4.94 24.49 -5.92
CA ILE A 128 -5.41 25.74 -6.52
C ILE A 128 -4.23 26.51 -7.11
N VAL A 129 -3.14 26.63 -6.37
CA VAL A 129 -1.92 27.29 -6.85
C VAL A 129 -1.36 26.61 -8.11
N ASP A 130 -1.19 25.26 -8.05
CA ASP A 130 -0.65 24.47 -9.16
C ASP A 130 -1.52 24.55 -10.42
N LEU A 131 -2.84 24.36 -10.27
CA LEU A 131 -3.72 24.16 -11.43
C LEU A 131 -4.22 25.49 -12.03
N LEU A 132 -4.35 26.55 -11.23
CA LEU A 132 -4.92 27.82 -11.68
C LEU A 132 -3.86 28.91 -11.78
N ILE A 133 -3.09 29.15 -10.71
CA ILE A 133 -2.17 30.28 -10.65
C ILE A 133 -0.90 29.98 -11.44
N GLU A 134 -0.28 28.84 -11.18
CA GLU A 134 0.94 28.41 -11.88
C GLU A 134 0.71 28.34 -13.40
N HIS A 135 -0.37 27.68 -13.81
CA HIS A 135 -0.70 27.55 -15.22
C HIS A 135 -0.84 28.91 -15.92
N MET A 136 -1.55 29.85 -15.29
CA MET A 136 -1.73 31.21 -15.82
C MET A 136 -0.42 31.98 -15.91
N LEU A 137 0.43 31.86 -14.89
CA LEU A 137 1.74 32.53 -14.86
C LEU A 137 2.72 31.90 -15.85
N HIS A 138 2.71 30.59 -15.99
CA HIS A 138 3.54 29.87 -16.96
C HIS A 138 3.23 30.30 -18.40
N LEU A 139 1.96 30.48 -18.76
CA LEU A 139 1.55 30.99 -20.07
C LEU A 139 2.10 32.42 -20.33
N ASN A 140 2.41 33.17 -19.29
CA ASN A 140 3.01 34.51 -19.37
C ASN A 140 4.54 34.51 -19.14
N GLY A 141 5.19 33.34 -19.19
CA GLY A 141 6.64 33.18 -19.06
C GLY A 141 7.18 33.24 -17.62
N HIS A 142 6.32 33.13 -16.62
CA HIS A 142 6.71 33.06 -15.21
C HIS A 142 6.65 31.64 -14.67
N ASP A 143 7.74 31.17 -14.06
CA ASP A 143 7.84 29.85 -13.43
C ASP A 143 7.90 30.02 -11.90
N LEU A 144 6.84 29.57 -11.21
CA LEU A 144 6.74 29.63 -9.76
C LEU A 144 7.64 28.61 -9.04
N TYR A 145 8.06 27.55 -9.72
CA TYR A 145 8.85 26.48 -9.10
C TYR A 145 10.32 26.89 -8.96
N LEU A 146 10.84 27.71 -9.85
CA LEU A 146 12.25 28.11 -9.86
C LEU A 146 12.72 28.70 -8.51
N ASN A 147 11.86 29.46 -7.83
CA ASN A 147 12.18 30.15 -6.58
C ASN A 147 11.37 29.66 -5.38
N GLY A 148 10.63 28.54 -5.53
CA GLY A 148 9.76 28.02 -4.48
C GLY A 148 8.56 28.92 -4.16
N ALA A 149 8.21 29.86 -5.04
CA ALA A 149 7.09 30.78 -4.84
C ALA A 149 5.75 30.06 -4.77
N ASN A 150 5.61 28.90 -5.43
CA ASN A 150 4.45 28.01 -5.32
C ASN A 150 4.19 27.59 -3.86
N ILE A 151 5.23 27.30 -3.08
CA ILE A 151 5.11 26.94 -1.66
C ILE A 151 4.68 28.18 -0.84
N GLY A 152 5.29 29.34 -1.10
CA GLY A 152 4.94 30.58 -0.42
C GLY A 152 3.49 31.01 -0.65
N LEU A 153 2.95 30.80 -1.86
CA LEU A 153 1.56 31.09 -2.18
C LEU A 153 0.57 30.05 -1.59
N SER A 154 1.04 28.85 -1.24
CA SER A 154 0.21 27.79 -0.69
C SER A 154 0.09 27.82 0.83
N ASN A 155 0.92 28.60 1.51
CA ASN A 155 0.88 28.79 2.98
C ASN A 155 -0.03 29.94 3.37
#